data_e79812109219a45cce9a2bc22b8e06c3
#
_entry.id   e79812109219a45cce9a2bc22b8e06c3
#
_cell.length_a   1.000
_cell.length_b   1.000
_cell.length_c   1.000
_cell.angle_alpha   90.00
_cell.angle_beta   90.00
_cell.angle_gamma   90.00
#
_symmetry.space_group_name_H-M   'P 1'
#
loop_
_entity.id
_entity.type
_entity.pdbx_description
1 polymer ?
#
loop_
_entity_poly.entity_id
_entity_poly.type
_entity_poly.pdbx_seq_one_letter_code
_entity_poly.pdbx_strand_id
1 'polypeptide(L)'
;MTTRFRDNVVTTQHPGCTPEELSHIFPTVLMRRRMPDAKSKNRRLRKIILEREKNDSGVCHSNVGGWHSTPDLWDWPNPEVRDLSNWVKSAARELTAGMFPVQSGDEVLAEPYGGAWANVLREGGYNKVHNHPGAVWSAVYYVASGEPYAEPPGNGNFEFMDPRPGNIHGGKEVITPEPGLLIIFPGWLQHYVNAYYGDGERISIAWNLTVEIVR
;
A
#
# COMPACT_ATOMS: atom_id res chain seq x y z
N MET A 1 2.48 -17.64 24.59
CA MET A 1 1.30 -16.77 24.33
C MET A 1 0.97 -16.91 22.85
N THR A 2 -0.13 -17.57 22.56
CA THR A 2 -0.53 -17.91 21.17
C THR A 2 -1.33 -16.74 20.61
N THR A 3 -0.74 -15.97 19.71
CA THR A 3 -1.42 -14.87 19.02
C THR A 3 -2.41 -15.47 18.03
N ARG A 4 -3.68 -15.44 18.35
CA ARG A 4 -4.75 -15.82 17.41
C ARG A 4 -4.91 -14.71 16.39
N PHE A 5 -4.56 -14.97 15.14
CA PHE A 5 -5.06 -14.20 14.02
C PHE A 5 -6.58 -14.37 13.98
N ARG A 6 -7.34 -13.28 14.06
CA ARG A 6 -8.79 -13.34 13.83
C ARG A 6 -8.99 -13.47 12.32
N ASP A 7 -9.38 -14.68 11.97
CA ASP A 7 -9.78 -15.05 10.62
C ASP A 7 -10.99 -14.21 10.19
N ASN A 8 -10.89 -13.53 9.07
CA ASN A 8 -12.06 -13.24 8.25
C ASN A 8 -12.43 -14.55 7.53
N VAL A 9 -12.89 -15.52 8.31
CA VAL A 9 -13.45 -16.74 7.77
C VAL A 9 -14.85 -16.39 7.29
N VAL A 10 -15.02 -16.34 5.99
CA VAL A 10 -16.32 -16.55 5.37
C VAL A 10 -16.69 -17.99 5.73
N THR A 11 -17.48 -18.16 6.78
CA THR A 11 -18.06 -19.45 7.15
C THR A 11 -19.13 -19.83 6.13
N THR A 12 -18.73 -20.28 4.97
CA THR A 12 -19.58 -21.18 4.19
C THR A 12 -19.47 -22.53 4.87
N GLN A 13 -20.51 -22.94 5.58
CA GLN A 13 -20.64 -24.32 6.05
C GLN A 13 -20.71 -25.21 4.81
N HIS A 14 -19.56 -25.73 4.37
CA HIS A 14 -19.52 -26.87 3.47
C HIS A 14 -19.64 -28.13 4.32
N PRO A 15 -20.71 -28.92 4.15
CA PRO A 15 -20.80 -30.21 4.85
C PRO A 15 -19.69 -31.11 4.28
N GLY A 16 -18.63 -31.33 5.03
CA GLY A 16 -17.62 -32.30 4.65
C GLY A 16 -16.20 -32.09 5.14
N CYS A 17 -15.77 -30.86 5.52
CA CYS A 17 -14.43 -30.63 6.06
C CYS A 17 -14.50 -29.89 7.38
N THR A 18 -13.69 -30.29 8.36
CA THR A 18 -13.50 -29.54 9.61
C THR A 18 -12.38 -28.52 9.44
N PRO A 19 -12.33 -27.43 10.25
CA PRO A 19 -11.23 -26.45 10.20
C PRO A 19 -9.85 -27.08 10.42
N GLU A 20 -9.76 -28.18 11.16
CA GLU A 20 -8.53 -28.92 11.44
C GLU A 20 -8.02 -29.72 10.24
N GLU A 21 -8.92 -30.04 9.28
CA GLU A 21 -8.58 -30.74 8.03
C GLU A 21 -8.06 -29.78 6.95
N LEU A 22 -8.13 -28.45 7.20
CA LEU A 22 -7.74 -27.42 6.23
C LEU A 22 -6.46 -26.74 6.65
N SER A 23 -5.54 -26.53 5.71
CA SER A 23 -4.30 -25.77 5.92
C SER A 23 -4.17 -24.71 4.84
N HIS A 24 -3.79 -23.49 5.24
CA HIS A 24 -3.42 -22.43 4.31
C HIS A 24 -1.93 -22.52 4.02
N ILE A 25 -1.59 -22.83 2.78
CA ILE A 25 -0.20 -22.91 2.31
C ILE A 25 0.09 -21.71 1.40
N PHE A 26 1.27 -21.08 1.58
CA PHE A 26 1.73 -19.92 0.81
C PHE A 26 0.77 -18.71 0.89
N PRO A 27 0.32 -18.31 2.08
CA PRO A 27 -0.53 -17.14 2.20
C PRO A 27 0.21 -15.86 1.78
N THR A 28 -0.47 -14.99 1.03
CA THR A 28 0.04 -13.65 0.73
C THR A 28 -0.31 -12.71 1.87
N VAL A 29 0.68 -12.01 2.41
CA VAL A 29 0.50 -11.11 3.54
C VAL A 29 0.15 -9.71 3.06
N LEU A 30 -0.83 -9.10 3.72
CA LEU A 30 -1.20 -7.70 3.57
C LEU A 30 -1.34 -7.08 4.96
N MET A 31 -0.49 -6.09 5.28
CA MET A 31 -0.67 -5.25 6.47
C MET A 31 -1.59 -4.09 6.16
N ARG A 32 -2.53 -3.81 7.05
CA ARG A 32 -3.34 -2.58 7.08
C ARG A 32 -3.14 -1.89 8.41
N ARG A 33 -2.75 -0.62 8.39
CA ARG A 33 -2.51 0.17 9.60
C ARG A 33 -3.06 1.58 9.44
N ARG A 34 -3.67 2.12 10.50
CA ARG A 34 -4.15 3.50 10.48
C ARG A 34 -3.17 4.42 11.22
N MET A 35 -2.90 5.57 10.61
CA MET A 35 -2.09 6.61 11.21
C MET A 35 -2.89 7.29 12.32
N PRO A 36 -2.35 7.35 13.55
CA PRO A 36 -2.93 8.21 14.59
C PRO A 36 -2.93 9.68 14.17
N ASP A 37 -4.01 10.41 14.48
CA ASP A 37 -4.15 11.84 14.18
C ASP A 37 -3.95 12.21 12.69
N ALA A 38 -4.33 11.30 11.79
CA ALA A 38 -4.12 11.43 10.35
C ALA A 38 -4.65 12.75 9.78
N LYS A 39 -5.79 13.26 10.28
CA LYS A 39 -6.46 14.45 9.72
C LYS A 39 -5.55 15.68 9.69
N SER A 40 -4.82 15.97 10.75
CA SER A 40 -3.93 17.13 10.83
C SER A 40 -2.67 16.95 9.98
N LYS A 41 -2.10 15.73 9.98
CA LYS A 41 -0.92 15.36 9.20
C LYS A 41 -1.22 15.39 7.72
N ASN A 42 -2.32 14.79 7.30
CA ASN A 42 -2.75 14.72 5.89
C ASN A 42 -3.00 16.10 5.29
N ARG A 43 -3.57 17.04 6.06
CA ARG A 43 -3.74 18.42 5.58
C ARG A 43 -2.39 19.06 5.20
N ARG A 44 -1.34 18.85 6.00
CA ARG A 44 0.01 19.37 5.71
C ARG A 44 0.65 18.63 4.54
N LEU A 45 0.60 17.29 4.54
CA LEU A 45 1.11 16.47 3.43
C LEU A 45 0.44 16.83 2.10
N ARG A 46 -0.89 16.99 2.09
CA ARG A 46 -1.62 17.41 0.88
C ARG A 46 -1.09 18.75 0.36
N LYS A 47 -0.88 19.74 1.22
CA LYS A 47 -0.32 21.05 0.83
C LYS A 47 1.07 20.91 0.21
N ILE A 48 1.96 20.14 0.84
CA ILE A 48 3.33 19.88 0.35
C ILE A 48 3.29 19.23 -1.03
N ILE A 49 2.48 18.17 -1.20
CA ILE A 49 2.40 17.42 -2.45
C ILE A 49 1.85 18.30 -3.58
N LEU A 50 0.75 19.02 -3.34
CA LEU A 50 0.15 19.87 -4.36
C LEU A 50 1.04 21.09 -4.72
N GLU A 51 1.84 21.57 -3.79
CA GLU A 51 2.83 22.61 -4.10
C GLU A 51 3.98 22.07 -4.95
N ARG A 52 4.43 20.82 -4.67
CA ARG A 52 5.43 20.15 -5.50
C ARG A 52 4.90 19.91 -6.92
N GLU A 53 3.69 19.40 -7.06
CA GLU A 53 3.03 19.15 -8.34
C GLU A 53 3.00 20.40 -9.24
N LYS A 54 2.76 21.60 -8.67
CA LYS A 54 2.74 22.84 -9.45
C LYS A 54 4.09 23.19 -10.09
N ASN A 55 5.19 22.76 -9.48
CA ASN A 55 6.55 23.14 -9.86
C ASN A 55 7.34 21.99 -10.49
N ASP A 56 6.72 20.81 -10.64
CA ASP A 56 7.35 19.59 -11.11
C ASP A 56 6.40 18.88 -12.09
N SER A 57 6.82 18.71 -13.33
CA SER A 57 6.04 18.01 -14.35
C SER A 57 5.78 16.53 -14.03
N GLY A 58 6.52 15.98 -13.07
CA GLY A 58 6.45 14.58 -12.71
C GLY A 58 7.03 13.64 -13.74
N VAL A 59 6.82 12.36 -13.53
CA VAL A 59 7.27 11.29 -14.42
C VAL A 59 6.11 10.38 -14.82
N CYS A 60 6.28 9.64 -15.91
CA CYS A 60 5.30 8.69 -16.39
C CYS A 60 5.82 7.26 -16.19
N HIS A 61 5.12 6.49 -15.35
CA HIS A 61 5.37 5.07 -15.11
C HIS A 61 4.09 4.26 -15.34
N SER A 62 3.46 3.79 -14.27
CA SER A 62 2.16 3.12 -14.35
C SER A 62 0.98 4.10 -14.42
N ASN A 63 1.19 5.36 -14.03
CA ASN A 63 0.17 6.40 -14.01
C ASN A 63 -0.30 6.80 -15.41
N VAL A 64 -1.60 7.05 -15.52
CA VAL A 64 -2.27 7.60 -16.69
C VAL A 64 -3.20 8.70 -16.24
N GLY A 65 -3.11 9.88 -16.83
CA GLY A 65 -3.96 11.02 -16.50
C GLY A 65 -3.76 11.61 -15.11
N GLY A 66 -2.69 11.21 -14.40
CA GLY A 66 -2.36 11.69 -13.06
C GLY A 66 -0.90 12.10 -12.94
N TRP A 67 -0.60 12.95 -11.96
CA TRP A 67 0.77 13.31 -11.62
C TRP A 67 1.42 12.26 -10.73
N HIS A 68 2.68 11.96 -11.01
CA HIS A 68 3.54 11.07 -10.24
C HIS A 68 4.86 11.82 -10.03
N SER A 69 5.26 12.07 -8.80
CA SER A 69 6.53 12.75 -8.53
C SER A 69 7.72 11.89 -8.99
N THR A 70 8.88 12.52 -9.13
CA THR A 70 10.14 11.78 -9.15
C THR A 70 10.25 10.89 -7.90
N PRO A 71 11.01 9.75 -7.97
CA PRO A 71 11.07 8.79 -6.86
C PRO A 71 12.03 9.24 -5.74
N ASP A 72 12.14 10.54 -5.53
CA ASP A 72 13.04 11.23 -4.59
C ASP A 72 12.36 11.67 -3.28
N LEU A 73 11.16 11.19 -3.00
CA LEU A 73 10.39 11.63 -1.82
C LEU A 73 11.15 11.42 -0.50
N TRP A 74 12.05 10.44 -0.43
CA TRP A 74 12.91 10.23 0.72
C TRP A 74 13.75 11.47 1.08
N ASP A 75 14.11 12.27 0.07
CA ASP A 75 15.01 13.42 0.15
C ASP A 75 14.25 14.76 0.27
N TRP A 76 12.91 14.69 0.30
CA TRP A 76 12.13 15.94 0.46
C TRP A 76 12.41 16.56 1.83
N PRO A 77 12.66 17.88 1.88
CA PRO A 77 13.14 18.55 3.10
C PRO A 77 12.07 18.73 4.18
N ASN A 78 10.86 18.26 3.92
CA ASN A 78 9.70 18.48 4.76
C ASN A 78 9.68 17.50 5.95
N PRO A 79 9.66 17.98 7.21
CA PRO A 79 9.62 17.11 8.37
C PRO A 79 8.39 16.17 8.38
N GLU A 80 7.24 16.62 7.87
CA GLU A 80 6.03 15.78 7.77
C GLU A 80 6.22 14.56 6.88
N VAL A 81 6.97 14.72 5.77
CA VAL A 81 7.29 13.62 4.84
C VAL A 81 8.27 12.66 5.49
N ARG A 82 9.30 13.19 6.14
CA ARG A 82 10.31 12.39 6.86
C ARG A 82 9.67 11.59 8.01
N ASP A 83 8.81 12.22 8.81
CA ASP A 83 8.16 11.56 9.94
C ASP A 83 7.23 10.44 9.47
N LEU A 84 6.48 10.68 8.37
CA LEU A 84 5.65 9.65 7.74
C LEU A 84 6.51 8.49 7.21
N SER A 85 7.60 8.80 6.50
CA SER A 85 8.51 7.79 5.95
C SER A 85 9.15 6.93 7.05
N ASN A 86 9.55 7.53 8.17
CA ASN A 86 10.08 6.81 9.32
C ASN A 86 9.03 5.89 9.95
N TRP A 87 7.78 6.35 10.03
CA TRP A 87 6.68 5.52 10.52
C TRP A 87 6.38 4.33 9.60
N VAL A 88 6.47 4.52 8.27
CA VAL A 88 6.34 3.43 7.28
C VAL A 88 7.49 2.43 7.41
N LYS A 89 8.73 2.88 7.57
CA LYS A 89 9.89 2.00 7.84
C LYS A 89 9.68 1.18 9.12
N SER A 90 9.19 1.80 10.21
CA SER A 90 8.88 1.08 11.44
C SER A 90 7.81 0.01 11.23
N ALA A 91 6.75 0.33 10.50
CA ALA A 91 5.70 -0.63 10.18
C ALA A 91 6.21 -1.81 9.34
N ALA A 92 7.11 -1.55 8.38
CA ALA A 92 7.72 -2.59 7.56
C ALA A 92 8.65 -3.51 8.41
N ARG A 93 9.41 -2.94 9.36
CA ARG A 93 10.23 -3.72 10.30
C ARG A 93 9.37 -4.63 11.18
N GLU A 94 8.30 -4.09 11.75
CA GLU A 94 7.37 -4.86 12.57
C GLU A 94 6.69 -5.99 11.78
N LEU A 95 6.28 -5.71 10.52
CA LEU A 95 5.73 -6.72 9.64
C LEU A 95 6.75 -7.82 9.37
N THR A 96 7.99 -7.46 9.05
CA THR A 96 9.08 -8.41 8.78
C THR A 96 9.36 -9.28 10.00
N ALA A 97 9.48 -8.67 11.19
CA ALA A 97 9.69 -9.41 12.44
C ALA A 97 8.54 -10.38 12.78
N GLY A 98 7.31 -10.04 12.37
CA GLY A 98 6.16 -10.93 12.54
C GLY A 98 6.07 -12.07 11.52
N MET A 99 6.78 -11.94 10.38
CA MET A 99 6.72 -12.91 9.27
C MET A 99 7.90 -13.87 9.22
N PHE A 100 9.07 -13.43 9.69
CA PHE A 100 10.30 -14.19 9.61
C PHE A 100 10.78 -14.56 11.02
N PRO A 101 11.52 -15.68 11.17
CA PRO A 101 12.08 -16.06 12.46
C PRO A 101 13.20 -15.08 12.84
N VAL A 102 12.87 -14.13 13.72
CA VAL A 102 13.79 -13.16 14.32
C VAL A 102 14.10 -13.63 15.73
N GLN A 103 15.40 -13.75 16.07
CA GLN A 103 15.85 -14.17 17.39
C GLN A 103 16.02 -12.97 18.32
N SER A 104 16.11 -13.23 19.62
CA SER A 104 16.42 -12.17 20.58
C SER A 104 17.83 -11.65 20.34
N GLY A 105 17.94 -10.36 20.02
CA GLY A 105 19.21 -9.71 19.69
C GLY A 105 19.36 -9.38 18.19
N ASP A 106 18.57 -10.00 17.33
CA ASP A 106 18.55 -9.62 15.89
C ASP A 106 17.92 -8.24 15.72
N GLU A 107 18.45 -7.46 14.79
CA GLU A 107 17.88 -6.20 14.36
C GLU A 107 17.26 -6.34 12.96
N VAL A 108 16.02 -5.86 12.80
CA VAL A 108 15.37 -5.80 11.48
C VAL A 108 15.50 -4.38 10.94
N LEU A 109 16.21 -4.23 9.84
CA LEU A 109 16.37 -2.98 9.12
C LEU A 109 15.38 -2.94 7.96
N ALA A 110 14.77 -1.77 7.72
CA ALA A 110 13.97 -1.51 6.54
C ALA A 110 14.49 -0.25 5.86
N GLU A 111 15.02 -0.41 4.67
CA GLU A 111 15.71 0.64 3.94
C GLU A 111 15.04 0.95 2.60
N PRO A 112 15.22 2.17 2.06
CA PRO A 112 14.72 2.52 0.74
C PRO A 112 15.25 1.58 -0.34
N TYR A 113 14.35 1.21 -1.28
CA TYR A 113 14.72 0.48 -2.48
C TYR A 113 14.01 1.09 -3.69
N GLY A 114 14.78 1.60 -4.64
CA GLY A 114 14.22 2.13 -5.90
C GLY A 114 13.39 3.41 -5.78
N GLY A 115 13.12 3.92 -4.59
CA GLY A 115 12.50 5.22 -4.37
C GLY A 115 11.20 5.23 -3.60
N ALA A 116 10.73 6.45 -3.36
CA ALA A 116 9.39 6.75 -2.86
C ALA A 116 8.83 7.96 -3.63
N TRP A 117 7.52 7.99 -3.81
CA TRP A 117 6.88 9.01 -4.64
C TRP A 117 5.46 9.33 -4.17
N ALA A 118 4.98 10.51 -4.57
CA ALA A 118 3.59 10.91 -4.41
C ALA A 118 2.84 10.73 -5.73
N ASN A 119 1.56 10.36 -5.63
CA ASN A 119 0.62 10.30 -6.75
C ASN A 119 -0.55 11.24 -6.48
N VAL A 120 -0.94 11.99 -7.50
CA VAL A 120 -2.16 12.81 -7.50
C VAL A 120 -3.01 12.40 -8.69
N LEU A 121 -4.16 11.79 -8.40
CA LEU A 121 -5.13 11.43 -9.42
C LEU A 121 -6.33 12.38 -9.33
N ARG A 122 -6.79 12.79 -10.51
CA ARG A 122 -8.03 13.51 -10.74
C ARG A 122 -8.90 12.72 -11.68
N GLU A 123 -10.02 13.27 -12.09
CA GLU A 123 -11.01 12.60 -12.93
C GLU A 123 -10.39 11.87 -14.13
N GLY A 124 -10.69 10.58 -14.26
CA GLY A 124 -10.14 9.68 -15.28
C GLY A 124 -8.75 9.14 -15.00
N GLY A 125 -8.05 9.65 -13.98
CA GLY A 125 -6.70 9.20 -13.63
C GLY A 125 -6.68 7.80 -13.01
N TYR A 126 -5.69 6.97 -13.40
CA TYR A 126 -5.54 5.59 -12.90
C TYR A 126 -4.08 5.13 -12.92
N ASN A 127 -3.80 3.96 -12.34
CA ASN A 127 -2.53 3.27 -12.50
C ASN A 127 -2.75 1.91 -13.16
N LYS A 128 -1.97 1.62 -14.20
CA LYS A 128 -1.96 0.32 -14.89
C LYS A 128 -1.53 -0.79 -13.95
N VAL A 129 -1.84 -2.03 -14.32
CA VAL A 129 -1.31 -3.22 -13.63
C VAL A 129 0.22 -3.20 -13.64
N HIS A 130 0.81 -3.34 -12.46
CA HIS A 130 2.27 -3.37 -12.27
C HIS A 130 2.63 -4.05 -10.95
N ASN A 131 3.92 -4.25 -10.74
CA ASN A 131 4.55 -4.66 -9.49
C ASN A 131 5.89 -3.93 -9.31
N HIS A 132 6.58 -4.19 -8.22
CA HIS A 132 7.85 -3.53 -7.87
C HIS A 132 8.98 -4.57 -7.73
N PRO A 133 9.58 -5.02 -8.86
CA PRO A 133 10.61 -6.06 -8.85
C PRO A 133 11.81 -5.63 -8.00
N GLY A 134 12.29 -6.54 -7.16
CA GLY A 134 13.43 -6.31 -6.26
C GLY A 134 13.08 -5.70 -4.91
N ALA A 135 11.94 -5.03 -4.76
CA ALA A 135 11.46 -4.60 -3.45
C ALA A 135 10.95 -5.81 -2.65
N VAL A 136 11.31 -5.89 -1.39
CA VAL A 136 10.72 -6.89 -0.47
C VAL A 136 9.29 -6.46 -0.12
N TRP A 137 9.13 -5.21 0.29
CA TRP A 137 7.85 -4.61 0.58
C TRP A 137 7.58 -3.39 -0.30
N SER A 138 6.34 -3.25 -0.72
CA SER A 138 5.78 -1.99 -1.21
C SER A 138 4.76 -1.49 -0.21
N ALA A 139 4.72 -0.18 -0.03
CA ALA A 139 3.81 0.48 0.90
C ALA A 139 3.05 1.60 0.19
N VAL A 140 1.78 1.78 0.54
CA VAL A 140 0.96 2.89 0.06
C VAL A 140 0.22 3.51 1.24
N TYR A 141 0.35 4.83 1.38
CA TYR A 141 -0.37 5.63 2.37
C TYR A 141 -1.32 6.60 1.68
N TYR A 142 -2.57 6.66 2.13
CA TYR A 142 -3.57 7.55 1.54
C TYR A 142 -3.62 8.86 2.31
N VAL A 143 -3.27 9.95 1.62
CA VAL A 143 -3.32 11.33 2.14
C VAL A 143 -4.72 11.91 1.96
N ALA A 144 -5.33 11.67 0.79
CA ALA A 144 -6.68 12.07 0.47
C ALA A 144 -7.32 11.04 -0.47
N SER A 145 -8.62 10.83 -0.33
CA SER A 145 -9.39 9.94 -1.22
C SER A 145 -10.15 10.70 -2.31
N GLY A 146 -10.17 12.04 -2.24
CA GLY A 146 -11.14 12.83 -3.00
C GLY A 146 -12.57 12.57 -2.52
N GLU A 147 -13.52 12.89 -3.36
CA GLU A 147 -14.96 12.62 -3.18
C GLU A 147 -15.45 11.79 -4.37
N PRO A 148 -15.18 10.46 -4.36
CA PRO A 148 -15.49 9.61 -5.50
C PRO A 148 -17.01 9.52 -5.73
N TYR A 149 -17.42 9.56 -6.99
CA TYR A 149 -18.81 9.29 -7.34
C TYR A 149 -19.16 7.83 -7.05
N ALA A 150 -20.45 7.55 -6.80
CA ALA A 150 -20.90 6.19 -6.53
C ALA A 150 -20.70 5.24 -7.72
N GLU A 151 -20.71 5.78 -8.93
CA GLU A 151 -20.50 5.05 -10.18
C GLU A 151 -19.22 5.55 -10.91
N PRO A 152 -18.48 4.66 -11.58
CA PRO A 152 -18.68 3.21 -11.66
C PRO A 152 -18.29 2.48 -10.38
N PRO A 153 -18.79 1.25 -10.15
CA PRO A 153 -18.37 0.43 -9.01
C PRO A 153 -16.85 0.24 -8.97
N GLY A 154 -16.26 0.36 -7.78
CA GLY A 154 -14.80 0.25 -7.61
C GLY A 154 -14.02 1.51 -8.01
N ASN A 155 -14.70 2.61 -8.26
CA ASN A 155 -14.15 3.92 -8.59
C ASN A 155 -12.98 4.30 -7.64
N GLY A 156 -11.79 4.53 -8.22
CA GLY A 156 -10.57 4.91 -7.48
C GLY A 156 -10.02 3.86 -6.53
N ASN A 157 -10.56 2.65 -6.49
CA ASN A 157 -10.06 1.59 -5.63
C ASN A 157 -8.68 1.10 -6.07
N PHE A 158 -7.91 0.64 -5.09
CA PHE A 158 -6.68 -0.09 -5.30
C PHE A 158 -7.01 -1.58 -5.25
N GLU A 159 -6.55 -2.34 -6.23
CA GLU A 159 -6.89 -3.75 -6.34
C GLU A 159 -5.65 -4.61 -6.56
N PHE A 160 -5.56 -5.74 -5.82
CA PHE A 160 -4.56 -6.77 -6.03
C PHE A 160 -5.11 -7.88 -6.91
N MET A 161 -4.25 -8.40 -7.78
CA MET A 161 -4.55 -9.60 -8.56
C MET A 161 -4.05 -10.84 -7.83
N ASP A 162 -4.83 -11.92 -7.88
CA ASP A 162 -4.36 -13.23 -7.38
C ASP A 162 -3.18 -13.70 -8.24
N PRO A 163 -1.99 -13.91 -7.64
CA PRO A 163 -0.78 -14.27 -8.38
C PRO A 163 -0.75 -15.72 -8.87
N ARG A 164 -1.69 -16.55 -8.45
CA ARG A 164 -1.69 -17.98 -8.78
C ARG A 164 -2.16 -18.20 -10.20
N PRO A 165 -1.35 -18.87 -11.06
CA PRO A 165 -1.73 -19.14 -12.43
C PRO A 165 -2.93 -20.09 -12.50
N GLY A 166 -3.81 -19.89 -13.49
CA GLY A 166 -4.96 -20.75 -13.70
C GLY A 166 -6.00 -20.72 -12.59
N ASN A 167 -6.00 -19.68 -11.77
CA ASN A 167 -6.95 -19.52 -10.68
C ASN A 167 -8.39 -19.41 -11.21
N ILE A 168 -9.12 -20.52 -11.14
CA ILE A 168 -10.54 -20.57 -11.53
C ILE A 168 -11.45 -19.79 -10.58
N HIS A 169 -10.96 -19.47 -9.39
CA HIS A 169 -11.68 -18.67 -8.39
C HIS A 169 -11.36 -17.18 -8.48
N GLY A 170 -10.46 -16.80 -9.40
CA GLY A 170 -10.10 -15.46 -9.87
C GLY A 170 -10.46 -14.31 -8.92
N GLY A 171 -9.92 -14.37 -7.70
CA GLY A 171 -10.19 -13.36 -6.70
C GLY A 171 -9.33 -12.11 -6.92
N LYS A 172 -9.86 -10.98 -6.54
CA LYS A 172 -9.10 -9.76 -6.34
C LYS A 172 -9.35 -9.27 -4.92
N GLU A 173 -8.30 -8.79 -4.29
CA GLU A 173 -8.43 -8.08 -3.01
C GLU A 173 -8.59 -6.60 -3.30
N VAL A 174 -9.63 -5.99 -2.77
CA VAL A 174 -10.01 -4.61 -3.04
C VAL A 174 -9.74 -3.75 -1.81
N ILE A 175 -9.00 -2.66 -2.00
CA ILE A 175 -8.75 -1.66 -0.99
C ILE A 175 -9.44 -0.36 -1.40
N THR A 176 -10.45 0.03 -0.66
CA THR A 176 -11.02 1.36 -0.77
C THR A 176 -10.08 2.37 -0.13
N PRO A 177 -9.64 3.42 -0.84
CA PRO A 177 -8.77 4.45 -0.27
C PRO A 177 -9.45 5.17 0.88
N GLU A 178 -8.77 5.23 2.02
CA GLU A 178 -9.23 5.99 3.18
C GLU A 178 -8.09 6.87 3.70
N PRO A 179 -8.28 8.19 3.88
CA PRO A 179 -7.23 9.05 4.41
C PRO A 179 -6.69 8.55 5.76
N GLY A 180 -5.38 8.37 5.85
CA GLY A 180 -4.71 7.82 7.03
C GLY A 180 -4.51 6.31 7.01
N LEU A 181 -5.00 5.59 6.01
CA LEU A 181 -4.73 4.16 5.83
C LEU A 181 -3.35 3.97 5.19
N LEU A 182 -2.54 3.12 5.80
CA LEU A 182 -1.33 2.52 5.25
C LEU A 182 -1.61 1.07 4.91
N ILE A 183 -1.20 0.64 3.73
CA ILE A 183 -1.09 -0.76 3.35
C ILE A 183 0.36 -1.09 3.05
N ILE A 184 0.83 -2.30 3.47
CA ILE A 184 2.15 -2.84 3.11
C ILE A 184 1.95 -4.25 2.59
N PHE A 185 2.56 -4.56 1.46
CA PHE A 185 2.41 -5.82 0.74
C PHE A 185 3.71 -6.21 0.04
N PRO A 186 3.89 -7.50 -0.36
CA PRO A 186 5.07 -7.94 -1.09
C PRO A 186 5.25 -7.19 -2.40
N GLY A 187 6.46 -6.70 -2.68
CA GLY A 187 6.74 -5.91 -3.90
C GLY A 187 6.43 -6.65 -5.21
N TRP A 188 6.47 -7.98 -5.21
CA TRP A 188 6.15 -8.80 -6.38
C TRP A 188 4.65 -8.87 -6.69
N LEU A 189 3.76 -8.51 -5.76
CA LEU A 189 2.31 -8.67 -5.92
C LEU A 189 1.76 -7.66 -6.91
N GLN A 190 1.14 -8.17 -7.98
CA GLN A 190 0.53 -7.35 -9.03
C GLN A 190 -0.69 -6.61 -8.51
N HIS A 191 -0.73 -5.32 -8.84
CA HIS A 191 -1.80 -4.43 -8.42
C HIS A 191 -2.02 -3.29 -9.42
N TYR A 192 -3.14 -2.62 -9.26
CA TYR A 192 -3.52 -1.47 -10.08
C TYR A 192 -4.45 -0.53 -9.31
N VAL A 193 -4.68 0.65 -9.85
CA VAL A 193 -5.67 1.59 -9.34
C VAL A 193 -6.70 1.82 -10.42
N ASN A 194 -7.97 1.60 -10.10
CA ASN A 194 -9.09 1.91 -10.98
C ASN A 194 -9.15 3.42 -11.27
N ALA A 195 -9.68 3.77 -12.43
CA ALA A 195 -9.89 5.17 -12.78
C ALA A 195 -10.71 5.87 -11.68
N TYR A 196 -10.20 7.03 -11.27
CA TYR A 196 -10.85 7.86 -10.27
C TYR A 196 -11.80 8.84 -10.98
N TYR A 197 -13.05 8.85 -10.57
CA TYR A 197 -14.07 9.81 -11.01
C TYR A 197 -14.69 10.45 -9.78
N GLY A 198 -14.56 11.76 -9.64
CA GLY A 198 -15.05 12.45 -8.45
C GLY A 198 -14.45 13.84 -8.29
N ASP A 199 -14.93 14.54 -7.28
CA ASP A 199 -14.44 15.87 -6.95
C ASP A 199 -13.18 15.80 -6.08
N GLY A 200 -12.31 16.79 -6.25
CA GLY A 200 -11.03 16.88 -5.53
C GLY A 200 -9.97 15.89 -6.02
N GLU A 201 -8.94 15.70 -5.24
CA GLU A 201 -7.79 14.88 -5.60
C GLU A 201 -7.74 13.61 -4.74
N ARG A 202 -7.49 12.47 -5.39
CA ARG A 202 -7.02 11.24 -4.75
C ARG A 202 -5.50 11.29 -4.65
N ILE A 203 -4.99 11.43 -3.43
CA ILE A 203 -3.55 11.58 -3.18
C ILE A 203 -3.05 10.39 -2.36
N SER A 204 -2.01 9.74 -2.85
CA SER A 204 -1.29 8.69 -2.14
C SER A 204 0.22 8.91 -2.21
N ILE A 205 0.93 8.37 -1.22
CA ILE A 205 2.39 8.26 -1.23
C ILE A 205 2.73 6.78 -1.24
N ALA A 206 3.70 6.40 -2.07
CA ALA A 206 4.16 5.03 -2.16
C ALA A 206 5.66 4.93 -1.88
N TRP A 207 6.08 3.80 -1.31
CA TRP A 207 7.47 3.47 -0.98
C TRP A 207 7.78 2.06 -1.42
N ASN A 208 8.99 1.86 -1.91
CA ASN A 208 9.58 0.55 -2.03
C ASN A 208 10.68 0.38 -0.98
N LEU A 209 10.72 -0.78 -0.36
CA LEU A 209 11.60 -1.09 0.75
C LEU A 209 12.29 -2.44 0.54
N THR A 210 13.57 -2.49 0.86
CA THR A 210 14.27 -3.74 1.17
C THR A 210 14.30 -3.93 2.67
N VAL A 211 14.53 -5.17 3.12
CA VAL A 211 14.69 -5.49 4.53
C VAL A 211 15.89 -6.39 4.73
N GLU A 212 16.58 -6.21 5.84
CA GLU A 212 17.72 -7.02 6.28
C GLU A 212 17.51 -7.42 7.75
N ILE A 213 17.86 -8.65 8.07
CA ILE A 213 17.91 -9.14 9.47
C ILE A 213 19.38 -9.26 9.83
N VAL A 214 19.86 -8.35 10.66
CA VAL A 214 21.23 -8.31 11.15
C VAL A 214 21.30 -9.10 12.45
N ARG A 215 22.23 -10.08 12.48
CA ARG A 215 22.46 -10.98 13.61
C ARG A 215 23.70 -10.56 14.38
#